data_ba6c1cb6f78d2cb287349d852e34c037
#
_entry.id   ba6c1cb6f78d2cb287349d852e34c037
#
_cell.length_a   1.000
_cell.length_b   1.000
_cell.length_c   1.000
_cell.angle_alpha   90.00
_cell.angle_beta   90.00
_cell.angle_gamma   90.00
#
_symmetry.space_group_name_H-M   'P 1'
#
loop_
_entity.id
_entity.type
_entity.pdbx_description
1 polymer ?
#
loop_
_entity_poly.entity_id
_entity_poly.type
_entity_poly.pdbx_seq_one_letter_code
_entity_poly.pdbx_strand_id
1 'polypeptide(L)'
;MSDDQTSLSKSAVPKKSRDWSTKIFLSFLGVITVFYAVILTYHVAKPPETVADDSGLLEQCRQICLQYGLVTTGNIRKDAQAYLDVVQKQHLTDGLSVILADSSFKPSESQSIALLNQTAPDFSLADHTGATQQLSVLGKNRPVIVVFYLGYGCSHCVAQLLALDKDLHYFRELDADIVAISSDTPEHTSERYKEYGEFHFPVLADVDYAVSQKWGVYLPETEEKPEFMNHGTFIIDRSGQVVWGSIGKEPFLDNKTLL
;
A
#
# COMPACT_ATOMS: atom_id res chain seq x y z
N MET A 1 102.09 -4.24 34.94
CA MET A 1 101.89 -4.08 33.49
C MET A 1 100.93 -5.17 33.12
N SER A 2 99.64 -4.90 33.15
CA SER A 2 98.56 -5.83 32.95
C SER A 2 97.62 -5.20 31.97
N ASP A 3 97.44 -5.92 30.84
CA ASP A 3 96.49 -5.58 29.80
C ASP A 3 95.13 -6.07 30.21
N ASP A 4 94.19 -5.16 30.26
CA ASP A 4 92.79 -5.44 30.53
C ASP A 4 91.99 -5.40 29.18
N GLN A 5 91.59 -6.59 28.69
CA GLN A 5 90.77 -6.70 27.51
C GLN A 5 89.31 -6.76 27.87
N THR A 6 88.63 -5.70 27.64
CA THR A 6 87.19 -5.59 27.81
C THR A 6 86.50 -6.25 26.61
N SER A 7 85.86 -7.39 26.83
CA SER A 7 84.99 -8.07 25.85
C SER A 7 83.65 -7.40 25.69
N LEU A 8 83.39 -6.80 24.53
CA LEU A 8 82.11 -6.29 24.12
C LEU A 8 81.09 -7.41 23.83
N SER A 9 80.12 -7.60 24.74
CA SER A 9 78.98 -8.47 24.54
C SER A 9 78.08 -7.91 23.45
N LYS A 10 77.91 -8.60 22.32
CA LYS A 10 76.89 -8.30 21.30
C LYS A 10 75.51 -8.68 21.88
N SER A 11 74.68 -7.70 22.23
CA SER A 11 73.30 -7.93 22.55
C SER A 11 72.52 -8.41 21.32
N ALA A 12 71.98 -9.63 21.38
CA ALA A 12 71.08 -10.18 20.35
C ALA A 12 69.77 -9.45 20.38
N VAL A 13 69.39 -8.81 19.26
CA VAL A 13 68.09 -8.23 19.05
C VAL A 13 67.05 -9.33 19.04
N PRO A 14 65.95 -9.28 19.87
CA PRO A 14 64.96 -10.34 19.89
C PRO A 14 64.21 -10.36 18.56
N LYS A 15 64.18 -11.53 17.90
CA LYS A 15 63.41 -11.81 16.70
C LYS A 15 61.94 -11.65 17.06
N LYS A 16 61.27 -10.59 16.57
CA LYS A 16 59.84 -10.29 16.78
C LYS A 16 59.04 -11.50 16.32
N SER A 17 58.51 -12.28 17.24
CA SER A 17 57.60 -13.36 16.94
C SER A 17 56.39 -12.76 16.23
N ARG A 18 56.15 -13.16 14.99
CA ARG A 18 55.03 -12.71 14.19
C ARG A 18 53.78 -13.25 14.90
N ASP A 19 53.08 -12.34 15.56
CA ASP A 19 52.05 -12.64 16.51
C ASP A 19 50.94 -13.45 15.84
N TRP A 20 50.65 -14.64 16.37
CA TRP A 20 49.60 -15.53 15.88
C TRP A 20 48.21 -14.85 15.88
N SER A 21 47.99 -13.98 16.84
CA SER A 21 46.81 -13.11 16.92
C SER A 21 46.62 -12.21 15.70
N THR A 22 47.70 -11.64 15.15
CA THR A 22 47.66 -10.82 13.94
C THR A 22 47.28 -11.65 12.70
N LYS A 23 47.74 -12.91 12.61
CA LYS A 23 47.36 -13.81 11.51
C LYS A 23 45.88 -14.19 11.59
N ILE A 24 45.37 -14.50 12.79
CA ILE A 24 43.94 -14.79 13.01
C ILE A 24 43.08 -13.57 12.67
N PHE A 25 43.49 -12.39 13.12
CA PHE A 25 42.76 -11.13 12.84
C PHE A 25 42.71 -10.85 11.32
N LEU A 26 43.82 -10.99 10.60
CA LEU A 26 43.86 -10.78 9.16
C LEU A 26 43.03 -11.83 8.40
N SER A 27 43.04 -13.09 8.86
CA SER A 27 42.20 -14.14 8.27
C SER A 27 40.70 -13.85 8.49
N PHE A 28 40.31 -13.39 9.68
CA PHE A 28 38.95 -13.01 10.00
C PHE A 28 38.46 -11.81 9.16
N LEU A 29 39.34 -10.79 9.01
CA LEU A 29 39.06 -9.64 8.15
C LEU A 29 38.92 -10.07 6.68
N GLY A 30 39.74 -10.99 6.20
CA GLY A 30 39.60 -11.55 4.85
C GLY A 30 38.29 -12.28 4.61
N VAL A 31 37.83 -13.08 5.59
CA VAL A 31 36.56 -13.78 5.52
C VAL A 31 35.37 -12.77 5.49
N ILE A 32 35.42 -11.74 6.32
CA ILE A 32 34.39 -10.68 6.32
C ILE A 32 34.37 -9.96 4.96
N THR A 33 35.51 -9.62 4.42
CA THR A 33 35.63 -8.94 3.11
C THR A 33 35.06 -9.78 1.98
N VAL A 34 35.35 -11.08 1.96
CA VAL A 34 34.81 -12.02 0.97
C VAL A 34 33.28 -12.15 1.14
N PHE A 35 32.79 -12.27 2.38
CA PHE A 35 31.38 -12.36 2.66
C PHE A 35 30.63 -11.09 2.19
N TYR A 36 31.17 -9.91 2.47
CA TYR A 36 30.62 -8.65 1.99
C TYR A 36 30.64 -8.54 0.46
N ALA A 37 31.72 -8.98 -0.18
CA ALA A 37 31.83 -9.00 -1.65
C ALA A 37 30.79 -9.94 -2.27
N VAL A 38 30.53 -11.11 -1.66
CA VAL A 38 29.49 -12.05 -2.11
C VAL A 38 28.10 -11.44 -1.95
N ILE A 39 27.81 -10.78 -0.83
CA ILE A 39 26.53 -10.10 -0.62
C ILE A 39 26.36 -8.97 -1.64
N LEU A 40 27.38 -8.14 -1.84
CA LEU A 40 27.35 -7.05 -2.82
C LEU A 40 27.14 -7.58 -4.25
N THR A 41 27.86 -8.61 -4.65
CA THR A 41 27.69 -9.23 -5.98
C THR A 41 26.33 -9.88 -6.13
N TYR A 42 25.79 -10.50 -5.06
CA TYR A 42 24.44 -11.06 -5.08
C TYR A 42 23.37 -9.96 -5.27
N HIS A 43 23.49 -8.83 -4.55
CA HIS A 43 22.54 -7.71 -4.69
C HIS A 43 22.72 -6.94 -6.01
N VAL A 44 23.93 -6.87 -6.56
CA VAL A 44 24.17 -6.24 -7.88
C VAL A 44 23.77 -7.18 -9.02
N ALA A 45 23.92 -8.50 -8.86
CA ALA A 45 23.57 -9.49 -9.88
C ALA A 45 22.08 -9.89 -9.88
N LYS A 46 21.33 -9.65 -8.78
CA LYS A 46 19.87 -9.61 -8.83
C LYS A 46 19.47 -8.19 -9.22
N PRO A 47 19.04 -7.93 -10.45
CA PRO A 47 18.30 -6.71 -10.70
C PRO A 47 17.14 -6.71 -9.70
N PRO A 48 16.76 -5.54 -9.13
CA PRO A 48 15.51 -5.45 -8.38
C PRO A 48 14.46 -6.10 -9.27
N GLU A 49 13.68 -7.03 -8.70
CA GLU A 49 12.52 -7.56 -9.40
C GLU A 49 11.79 -6.32 -9.90
N THR A 50 11.79 -6.11 -11.19
CA THR A 50 10.97 -5.10 -11.82
C THR A 50 9.54 -5.58 -11.58
N VAL A 51 8.96 -5.18 -10.44
CA VAL A 51 7.53 -4.99 -10.36
C VAL A 51 7.20 -4.21 -11.63
N ALA A 52 6.30 -4.74 -12.45
CA ALA A 52 5.90 -4.12 -13.71
C ALA A 52 5.85 -2.61 -13.48
N ASP A 53 6.49 -1.84 -14.34
CA ASP A 53 6.86 -0.45 -14.13
C ASP A 53 5.61 0.43 -13.93
N ASP A 54 5.09 0.39 -12.73
CA ASP A 54 4.02 1.24 -12.20
C ASP A 54 4.63 2.53 -11.61
N SER A 55 5.88 2.83 -12.04
CA SER A 55 6.72 3.89 -11.47
C SER A 55 6.04 5.26 -11.49
N GLY A 56 5.25 5.56 -12.50
CA GLY A 56 4.53 6.82 -12.60
C GLY A 56 3.39 6.94 -11.59
N LEU A 57 2.58 5.92 -11.43
CA LEU A 57 1.42 5.92 -10.53
C LEU A 57 1.84 5.82 -9.06
N LEU A 58 2.80 4.94 -8.73
CA LEU A 58 3.35 4.82 -7.37
C LEU A 58 4.10 6.08 -6.94
N GLU A 59 4.81 6.75 -7.85
CA GLU A 59 5.46 8.03 -7.53
C GLU A 59 4.42 9.12 -7.20
N GLN A 60 3.28 9.16 -7.90
CA GLN A 60 2.18 10.06 -7.56
C GLN A 60 1.66 9.79 -6.14
N CYS A 61 1.49 8.52 -5.76
CA CYS A 61 1.12 8.13 -4.41
C CYS A 61 2.13 8.62 -3.37
N ARG A 62 3.42 8.43 -3.64
CA ARG A 62 4.49 8.85 -2.75
C ARG A 62 4.49 10.36 -2.53
N GLN A 63 4.27 11.14 -3.58
CA GLN A 63 4.20 12.60 -3.50
C GLN A 63 3.04 13.07 -2.61
N ILE A 64 1.89 12.41 -2.66
CA ILE A 64 0.75 12.72 -1.78
C ILE A 64 1.14 12.47 -0.31
N CYS A 65 1.73 11.33 0.03
CA CYS A 65 2.19 11.06 1.39
C CYS A 65 3.21 12.11 1.88
N LEU A 66 4.15 12.51 1.03
CA LEU A 66 5.14 13.52 1.37
C LEU A 66 4.54 14.90 1.66
N GLN A 67 3.43 15.29 1.00
CA GLN A 67 2.71 16.54 1.29
C GLN A 67 2.20 16.59 2.73
N TYR A 68 1.91 15.44 3.32
CA TYR A 68 1.51 15.30 4.73
C TYR A 68 2.70 15.07 5.68
N GLY A 69 3.93 15.16 5.18
CA GLY A 69 5.14 14.92 5.99
C GLY A 69 5.37 13.46 6.33
N LEU A 70 4.73 12.53 5.63
CA LEU A 70 4.82 11.10 5.88
C LEU A 70 5.94 10.48 5.05
N VAL A 71 6.81 9.72 5.73
CA VAL A 71 7.87 8.93 5.10
C VAL A 71 7.51 7.47 5.24
N THR A 72 7.57 6.73 4.12
CA THR A 72 7.23 5.31 4.12
C THR A 72 8.24 4.50 4.93
N THR A 73 7.74 3.61 5.79
CA THR A 73 8.54 2.70 6.61
C THR A 73 8.78 1.35 5.91
N GLY A 74 8.11 1.12 4.77
CA GLY A 74 8.06 -0.16 4.07
C GLY A 74 6.99 -1.12 4.62
N ASN A 75 6.31 -0.75 5.70
CA ASN A 75 5.16 -1.51 6.20
C ASN A 75 3.87 -0.79 5.81
N ILE A 76 3.20 -1.29 4.78
CA ILE A 76 2.05 -0.63 4.16
C ILE A 76 0.90 -0.33 5.15
N ARG A 77 0.63 -1.22 6.10
CA ARG A 77 -0.42 -1.00 7.10
C ARG A 77 -0.05 0.08 8.12
N LYS A 78 1.20 0.10 8.57
CA LYS A 78 1.68 1.17 9.48
C LYS A 78 1.67 2.52 8.79
N ASP A 79 2.11 2.55 7.54
CA ASP A 79 2.15 3.78 6.75
C ASP A 79 0.73 4.28 6.43
N ALA A 80 -0.20 3.37 6.13
CA ALA A 80 -1.61 3.68 5.93
C ALA A 80 -2.27 4.18 7.22
N GLN A 81 -1.98 3.57 8.37
CA GLN A 81 -2.48 4.05 9.66
C GLN A 81 -1.93 5.45 9.99
N ALA A 82 -0.63 5.68 9.75
CA ALA A 82 -0.03 7.01 9.94
C ALA A 82 -0.70 8.08 9.06
N TYR A 83 -1.09 7.71 7.82
CA TYR A 83 -1.85 8.60 6.96
C TYR A 83 -3.24 8.91 7.54
N LEU A 84 -3.97 7.89 8.02
CA LEU A 84 -5.28 8.08 8.69
C LEU A 84 -5.17 8.98 9.90
N ASP A 85 -4.15 8.80 10.75
CA ASP A 85 -3.96 9.58 11.97
C ASP A 85 -3.77 11.08 11.68
N VAL A 86 -3.24 11.42 10.50
CA VAL A 86 -3.03 12.82 10.07
C VAL A 86 -4.24 13.38 9.32
N VAL A 87 -4.86 12.59 8.45
CA VAL A 87 -5.83 13.09 7.46
C VAL A 87 -7.28 12.83 7.86
N GLN A 88 -7.57 11.70 8.52
CA GLN A 88 -8.93 11.36 8.90
C GLN A 88 -9.40 12.21 10.08
N LYS A 89 -10.36 13.10 9.82
CA LYS A 89 -10.88 14.06 10.82
C LYS A 89 -11.99 13.50 11.69
N GLN A 90 -12.67 12.45 11.24
CA GLN A 90 -13.83 11.89 11.92
C GLN A 90 -13.64 10.40 12.16
N HIS A 91 -13.92 9.98 13.38
CA HIS A 91 -13.95 8.57 13.78
C HIS A 91 -15.36 8.25 14.26
N LEU A 92 -15.98 7.21 13.73
CA LEU A 92 -17.25 6.72 14.18
C LEU A 92 -17.06 5.95 15.49
N THR A 93 -17.68 6.40 16.57
CA THR A 93 -17.55 5.78 17.91
C THR A 93 -18.90 5.51 18.56
N ASP A 94 -19.95 6.17 18.08
CA ASP A 94 -21.31 6.03 18.60
C ASP A 94 -22.06 4.89 17.89
N GLY A 95 -23.17 4.44 18.46
CA GLY A 95 -24.03 3.48 17.78
C GLY A 95 -24.69 4.09 16.52
N LEU A 96 -24.99 3.25 15.53
CA LEU A 96 -25.50 3.68 14.22
C LEU A 96 -26.70 4.63 14.33
N SER A 97 -27.66 4.35 15.22
CA SER A 97 -28.85 5.19 15.43
C SER A 97 -28.48 6.62 15.87
N VAL A 98 -27.44 6.78 16.68
CA VAL A 98 -26.96 8.10 17.13
C VAL A 98 -26.26 8.82 15.97
N ILE A 99 -25.43 8.09 15.21
CA ILE A 99 -24.73 8.62 14.04
C ILE A 99 -25.72 9.17 13.01
N LEU A 100 -26.76 8.40 12.68
CA LEU A 100 -27.79 8.78 11.71
C LEU A 100 -28.75 9.88 12.22
N ALA A 101 -28.92 10.00 13.53
CA ALA A 101 -29.79 11.06 14.13
C ALA A 101 -29.05 12.40 14.28
N ASP A 102 -27.74 12.48 13.98
CA ASP A 102 -26.97 13.72 14.11
C ASP A 102 -27.37 14.74 13.03
N SER A 103 -28.33 15.60 13.36
CA SER A 103 -28.78 16.67 12.46
C SER A 103 -27.77 17.79 12.22
N SER A 104 -26.70 17.83 12.98
CA SER A 104 -25.61 18.81 12.79
C SER A 104 -24.61 18.36 11.70
N PHE A 105 -24.58 17.08 11.39
CA PHE A 105 -23.73 16.55 10.35
C PHE A 105 -24.25 16.93 8.95
N LYS A 106 -23.34 17.38 8.11
CA LYS A 106 -23.63 17.69 6.70
C LYS A 106 -22.80 16.72 5.85
N PRO A 107 -23.46 15.74 5.20
CA PRO A 107 -22.77 14.82 4.31
C PRO A 107 -22.05 15.59 3.19
N SER A 108 -20.94 15.05 2.74
CA SER A 108 -20.26 15.55 1.55
C SER A 108 -21.16 15.36 0.33
N GLU A 109 -21.34 16.42 -0.46
CA GLU A 109 -22.14 16.34 -1.68
C GLU A 109 -21.46 15.43 -2.70
N SER A 110 -22.28 14.72 -3.50
CA SER A 110 -21.77 13.98 -4.64
C SER A 110 -21.13 14.92 -5.66
N GLN A 111 -20.00 14.50 -6.21
CA GLN A 111 -19.44 15.21 -7.35
C GLN A 111 -20.32 15.03 -8.59
N SER A 112 -20.25 16.00 -9.52
CA SER A 112 -20.85 15.87 -10.84
C SER A 112 -20.02 14.94 -11.71
N ILE A 113 -20.33 13.65 -11.65
CA ILE A 113 -19.67 12.58 -12.40
C ILE A 113 -20.58 12.02 -13.47
N ALA A 114 -20.00 11.46 -14.54
CA ALA A 114 -20.78 10.94 -15.67
C ALA A 114 -21.77 9.82 -15.30
N LEU A 115 -21.44 9.04 -14.26
CA LEU A 115 -22.26 7.93 -13.79
C LEU A 115 -23.37 8.33 -12.81
N LEU A 116 -23.40 9.56 -12.33
CA LEU A 116 -24.40 9.99 -11.35
C LEU A 116 -25.83 9.86 -11.93
N ASN A 117 -26.70 9.20 -11.19
CA ASN A 117 -28.07 8.85 -11.59
C ASN A 117 -28.16 7.94 -12.83
N GLN A 118 -27.08 7.21 -13.15
CA GLN A 118 -27.06 6.21 -14.21
C GLN A 118 -26.99 4.80 -13.59
N THR A 119 -27.39 3.80 -14.37
CA THR A 119 -27.15 2.40 -13.98
C THR A 119 -25.64 2.16 -13.89
N ALA A 120 -25.19 1.62 -12.76
CA ALA A 120 -23.81 1.28 -12.52
C ALA A 120 -23.31 0.27 -13.58
N PRO A 121 -22.16 0.51 -14.23
CA PRO A 121 -21.58 -0.48 -15.14
C PRO A 121 -21.26 -1.78 -14.39
N ASP A 122 -21.87 -2.89 -14.79
CA ASP A 122 -21.62 -4.19 -14.16
C ASP A 122 -20.18 -4.65 -14.43
N PHE A 123 -19.64 -5.42 -13.50
CA PHE A 123 -18.34 -6.05 -13.61
C PHE A 123 -18.38 -7.49 -13.10
N SER A 124 -17.41 -8.27 -13.55
CA SER A 124 -17.18 -9.65 -13.11
C SER A 124 -15.67 -9.82 -12.94
N LEU A 125 -15.19 -9.73 -11.71
CA LEU A 125 -13.78 -9.70 -11.37
C LEU A 125 -13.44 -10.79 -10.35
N ALA A 126 -12.20 -11.29 -10.39
CA ALA A 126 -11.69 -12.27 -9.44
C ALA A 126 -11.23 -11.60 -8.14
N ASP A 127 -11.49 -12.24 -7.00
CA ASP A 127 -10.86 -11.91 -5.73
C ASP A 127 -9.51 -12.64 -5.57
N HIS A 128 -8.85 -12.44 -4.42
CA HIS A 128 -7.55 -13.04 -4.12
C HIS A 128 -7.54 -14.58 -4.08
N THR A 129 -8.69 -15.22 -3.99
CA THR A 129 -8.83 -16.69 -4.04
C THR A 129 -9.05 -17.20 -5.45
N GLY A 130 -9.27 -16.31 -6.41
CA GLY A 130 -9.68 -16.61 -7.79
C GLY A 130 -11.20 -16.78 -7.94
N ALA A 131 -11.99 -16.58 -6.87
CA ALA A 131 -13.43 -16.62 -6.96
C ALA A 131 -13.96 -15.35 -7.64
N THR A 132 -14.88 -15.52 -8.58
CA THR A 132 -15.46 -14.41 -9.33
C THR A 132 -16.57 -13.74 -8.54
N GLN A 133 -16.49 -12.41 -8.42
CA GLN A 133 -17.51 -11.54 -7.84
C GLN A 133 -18.13 -10.66 -8.93
N GLN A 134 -19.44 -10.52 -8.91
CA GLN A 134 -20.17 -9.73 -9.90
C GLN A 134 -21.02 -8.68 -9.20
N LEU A 135 -20.97 -7.41 -9.66
CA LEU A 135 -21.71 -6.32 -9.02
C LEU A 135 -23.21 -6.58 -8.94
N SER A 136 -23.82 -7.06 -10.02
CA SER A 136 -25.26 -7.37 -10.06
C SER A 136 -25.67 -8.50 -9.10
N VAL A 137 -24.73 -9.32 -8.64
CA VAL A 137 -24.96 -10.35 -7.61
C VAL A 137 -24.78 -9.76 -6.22
N LEU A 138 -23.70 -9.01 -5.99
CA LEU A 138 -23.41 -8.31 -4.72
C LEU A 138 -24.54 -7.33 -4.40
N GLY A 139 -24.92 -6.49 -5.35
CA GLY A 139 -25.94 -5.45 -5.20
C GLY A 139 -27.38 -5.94 -5.27
N LYS A 140 -27.62 -7.27 -5.27
CA LYS A 140 -28.99 -7.78 -5.38
C LYS A 140 -29.85 -7.40 -4.17
N ASN A 141 -30.70 -6.37 -4.37
CA ASN A 141 -31.60 -5.81 -3.35
C ASN A 141 -30.92 -5.12 -2.17
N ARG A 142 -29.64 -4.77 -2.29
CA ARG A 142 -28.90 -4.03 -1.24
C ARG A 142 -27.99 -2.96 -1.83
N PRO A 143 -27.70 -1.89 -1.09
CA PRO A 143 -26.73 -0.90 -1.53
C PRO A 143 -25.33 -1.50 -1.58
N VAL A 144 -24.49 -0.99 -2.48
CA VAL A 144 -23.07 -1.36 -2.57
C VAL A 144 -22.21 -0.12 -2.60
N ILE A 145 -21.20 -0.07 -1.74
CA ILE A 145 -20.12 0.91 -1.82
C ILE A 145 -19.01 0.30 -2.66
N VAL A 146 -18.71 0.90 -3.83
CA VAL A 146 -17.62 0.50 -4.71
C VAL A 146 -16.47 1.47 -4.55
N VAL A 147 -15.28 0.95 -4.22
CA VAL A 147 -14.06 1.74 -4.00
C VAL A 147 -13.02 1.32 -5.02
N PHE A 148 -12.53 2.28 -5.79
CA PHE A 148 -11.37 2.11 -6.67
C PHE A 148 -10.14 2.71 -6.00
N TYR A 149 -9.08 1.95 -5.96
CA TYR A 149 -7.81 2.38 -5.39
C TYR A 149 -6.64 1.84 -6.23
N LEU A 150 -5.46 2.43 -6.13
CA LEU A 150 -4.33 2.07 -6.98
C LEU A 150 -3.80 0.65 -6.71
N GLY A 151 -3.78 0.23 -5.46
CA GLY A 151 -3.27 -1.08 -5.07
C GLY A 151 -2.49 -1.04 -3.76
N TYR A 152 -1.96 -2.19 -3.36
CA TYR A 152 -1.19 -2.36 -2.12
C TYR A 152 0.18 -1.67 -2.12
N GLY A 153 0.66 -1.18 -3.25
CA GLY A 153 1.86 -0.35 -3.32
C GLY A 153 1.70 1.06 -2.76
N CYS A 154 0.45 1.49 -2.53
CA CYS A 154 0.07 2.85 -2.18
C CYS A 154 -0.51 2.91 -0.76
N SER A 155 0.23 3.44 0.22
CA SER A 155 -0.19 3.46 1.62
C SER A 155 -1.44 4.31 1.88
N HIS A 156 -1.57 5.48 1.27
CA HIS A 156 -2.78 6.30 1.44
C HIS A 156 -4.00 5.68 0.77
N CYS A 157 -3.81 4.87 -0.29
CA CYS A 157 -4.90 4.10 -0.90
C CYS A 157 -5.40 3.02 0.06
N VAL A 158 -4.48 2.25 0.66
CA VAL A 158 -4.79 1.22 1.67
C VAL A 158 -5.43 1.84 2.92
N ALA A 159 -5.14 3.11 3.23
CA ALA A 159 -5.75 3.82 4.36
C ALA A 159 -7.28 3.88 4.26
N GLN A 160 -7.85 4.10 3.07
CA GLN A 160 -9.30 4.07 2.89
C GLN A 160 -9.89 2.70 3.21
N LEU A 161 -9.23 1.63 2.75
CA LEU A 161 -9.69 0.27 3.01
C LEU A 161 -9.64 -0.05 4.50
N LEU A 162 -8.59 0.39 5.22
CA LEU A 162 -8.50 0.23 6.68
C LEU A 162 -9.61 0.99 7.42
N ALA A 163 -9.92 2.23 6.99
CA ALA A 163 -11.00 3.01 7.57
C ALA A 163 -12.36 2.34 7.37
N LEU A 164 -12.62 1.83 6.16
CA LEU A 164 -13.86 1.12 5.84
C LEU A 164 -13.97 -0.21 6.59
N ASP A 165 -12.87 -0.96 6.70
CA ASP A 165 -12.85 -2.24 7.41
C ASP A 165 -13.13 -2.06 8.91
N LYS A 166 -12.59 -1.01 9.53
CA LYS A 166 -12.85 -0.64 10.91
C LYS A 166 -14.34 -0.33 11.15
N ASP A 167 -14.96 0.37 10.20
CA ASP A 167 -16.35 0.83 10.30
C ASP A 167 -17.35 -0.11 9.62
N LEU A 168 -16.90 -1.28 9.11
CA LEU A 168 -17.68 -2.22 8.33
C LEU A 168 -19.00 -2.67 9.01
N HIS A 169 -19.00 -2.75 10.34
CA HIS A 169 -20.17 -3.17 11.08
C HIS A 169 -21.36 -2.21 10.89
N TYR A 170 -21.15 -0.89 10.71
CA TYR A 170 -22.21 0.08 10.42
C TYR A 170 -22.84 -0.17 9.06
N PHE A 171 -22.03 -0.46 8.05
CA PHE A 171 -22.52 -0.78 6.70
C PHE A 171 -23.35 -2.07 6.71
N ARG A 172 -22.91 -3.09 7.47
CA ARG A 172 -23.66 -4.34 7.64
C ARG A 172 -24.99 -4.16 8.36
N GLU A 173 -25.05 -3.26 9.36
CA GLU A 173 -26.31 -2.91 10.01
C GLU A 173 -27.30 -2.22 9.03
N LEU A 174 -26.80 -1.53 8.01
CA LEU A 174 -27.60 -0.93 6.93
C LEU A 174 -27.90 -1.89 5.77
N ASP A 175 -27.51 -3.16 5.90
CA ASP A 175 -27.60 -4.16 4.82
C ASP A 175 -26.87 -3.71 3.55
N ALA A 176 -25.76 -3.00 3.69
CA ALA A 176 -24.91 -2.52 2.60
C ALA A 176 -23.63 -3.36 2.48
N ASP A 177 -23.25 -3.67 1.24
CA ASP A 177 -21.98 -4.33 0.94
C ASP A 177 -20.91 -3.31 0.55
N ILE A 178 -19.65 -3.67 0.80
CA ILE A 178 -18.47 -2.91 0.33
C ILE A 178 -17.67 -3.82 -0.59
N VAL A 179 -17.14 -3.26 -1.67
CA VAL A 179 -16.19 -3.91 -2.56
C VAL A 179 -15.10 -2.94 -2.95
N ALA A 180 -13.83 -3.38 -2.90
CA ALA A 180 -12.70 -2.60 -3.38
C ALA A 180 -12.14 -3.21 -4.67
N ILE A 181 -11.64 -2.37 -5.57
CA ILE A 181 -11.12 -2.76 -6.87
C ILE A 181 -9.77 -2.08 -7.10
N SER A 182 -8.76 -2.85 -7.49
CA SER A 182 -7.45 -2.34 -7.88
C SER A 182 -6.88 -3.11 -9.06
N SER A 183 -5.76 -2.66 -9.60
CA SER A 183 -5.01 -3.38 -10.63
C SER A 183 -4.12 -4.51 -10.09
N ASP A 184 -4.03 -4.67 -8.78
CA ASP A 184 -3.29 -5.79 -8.18
C ASP A 184 -3.84 -7.13 -8.67
N THR A 185 -2.94 -8.07 -9.00
CA THR A 185 -3.37 -9.42 -9.33
C THR A 185 -3.90 -10.16 -8.09
N PRO A 186 -4.72 -11.21 -8.27
CA PRO A 186 -5.17 -12.06 -7.16
C PRO A 186 -4.01 -12.61 -6.32
N GLU A 187 -2.91 -13.02 -6.99
CA GLU A 187 -1.71 -13.55 -6.35
C GLU A 187 -1.04 -12.47 -5.50
N HIS A 188 -0.88 -11.25 -6.03
CA HIS A 188 -0.28 -10.13 -5.29
C HIS A 188 -1.11 -9.80 -4.05
N THR A 189 -2.43 -9.67 -4.19
CA THR A 189 -3.35 -9.45 -3.06
C THR A 189 -3.24 -10.57 -2.03
N SER A 190 -3.20 -11.84 -2.47
CA SER A 190 -3.03 -13.00 -1.58
C SER A 190 -1.71 -12.95 -0.79
N GLU A 191 -0.61 -12.53 -1.41
CA GLU A 191 0.68 -12.33 -0.72
C GLU A 191 0.61 -11.22 0.32
N ARG A 192 0.00 -10.09 -0.03
CA ARG A 192 -0.19 -8.97 0.92
C ARG A 192 -1.07 -9.36 2.09
N TYR A 193 -2.10 -10.17 1.87
CA TYR A 193 -2.95 -10.68 2.93
C TYR A 193 -2.21 -11.59 3.93
N LYS A 194 -1.26 -12.42 3.46
CA LYS A 194 -0.40 -13.21 4.34
C LYS A 194 0.49 -12.34 5.23
N GLU A 195 0.93 -11.20 4.71
CA GLU A 195 1.83 -10.29 5.42
C GLU A 195 1.08 -9.33 6.36
N TYR A 196 -0.06 -8.79 5.92
CA TYR A 196 -0.75 -7.69 6.60
C TYR A 196 -2.16 -8.02 7.10
N GLY A 197 -2.66 -9.24 6.83
CA GLY A 197 -4.03 -9.65 7.12
C GLY A 197 -5.03 -9.21 6.04
N GLU A 198 -6.16 -9.91 6.00
CA GLU A 198 -7.24 -9.69 5.03
C GLU A 198 -8.15 -8.53 5.46
N PHE A 199 -8.83 -7.93 4.50
CA PHE A 199 -10.01 -7.10 4.74
C PHE A 199 -11.25 -7.98 4.84
N HIS A 200 -12.26 -7.52 5.58
CA HIS A 200 -13.50 -8.28 5.81
C HIS A 200 -14.58 -8.00 4.74
N PHE A 201 -14.16 -7.46 3.60
CA PHE A 201 -14.95 -7.27 2.38
C PHE A 201 -14.12 -7.65 1.14
N PRO A 202 -14.75 -7.98 0.00
CA PRO A 202 -14.03 -8.37 -1.21
C PRO A 202 -13.10 -7.29 -1.75
N VAL A 203 -11.89 -7.70 -2.14
CA VAL A 203 -10.94 -6.89 -2.91
C VAL A 203 -10.72 -7.62 -4.24
N LEU A 204 -10.99 -6.94 -5.34
CA LEU A 204 -11.10 -7.51 -6.67
C LEU A 204 -10.01 -6.98 -7.59
N ALA A 205 -9.58 -7.83 -8.53
CA ALA A 205 -8.49 -7.60 -9.46
C ALA A 205 -9.02 -7.09 -10.82
N ASP A 206 -8.75 -5.84 -11.16
CA ASP A 206 -9.00 -5.20 -12.46
C ASP A 206 -7.64 -4.93 -13.15
N VAL A 207 -6.93 -6.01 -13.45
CA VAL A 207 -5.51 -5.98 -13.87
C VAL A 207 -5.26 -5.16 -15.14
N ASP A 208 -6.22 -5.12 -16.03
CA ASP A 208 -6.16 -4.38 -17.29
C ASP A 208 -6.87 -3.01 -17.24
N TYR A 209 -7.29 -2.57 -16.06
CA TYR A 209 -8.03 -1.32 -15.84
C TYR A 209 -9.35 -1.19 -16.62
N ALA A 210 -9.87 -2.27 -17.20
CA ALA A 210 -11.05 -2.21 -18.06
C ALA A 210 -12.31 -1.76 -17.31
N VAL A 211 -12.48 -2.16 -16.06
CA VAL A 211 -13.56 -1.70 -15.19
C VAL A 211 -13.28 -0.28 -14.70
N SER A 212 -12.08 -0.01 -14.21
CA SER A 212 -11.65 1.31 -13.74
C SER A 212 -11.83 2.39 -14.82
N GLN A 213 -11.56 2.06 -16.08
CA GLN A 213 -11.78 2.97 -17.21
C GLN A 213 -13.28 3.22 -17.46
N LYS A 214 -14.12 2.20 -17.42
CA LYS A 214 -15.59 2.34 -17.58
C LYS A 214 -16.22 3.18 -16.46
N TRP A 215 -15.63 3.14 -15.26
CA TRP A 215 -16.08 3.92 -14.11
C TRP A 215 -15.46 5.33 -14.09
N GLY A 216 -14.59 5.65 -15.05
CA GLY A 216 -13.99 6.99 -15.20
C GLY A 216 -12.93 7.32 -14.16
N VAL A 217 -12.39 6.33 -13.46
CA VAL A 217 -11.34 6.51 -12.46
C VAL A 217 -9.95 6.31 -13.05
N TYR A 218 -9.80 5.44 -14.06
CA TYR A 218 -8.56 5.29 -14.81
C TYR A 218 -8.63 6.03 -16.14
N LEU A 219 -7.59 6.81 -16.41
CA LEU A 219 -7.39 7.57 -17.65
C LEU A 219 -6.15 7.01 -18.32
N PRO A 220 -6.29 6.32 -19.48
CA PRO A 220 -5.15 5.77 -20.20
C PRO A 220 -4.23 6.85 -20.71
N GLU A 221 -2.98 6.51 -20.96
CA GLU A 221 -2.00 7.38 -21.61
C GLU A 221 -2.48 7.87 -22.97
N THR A 222 -2.22 9.14 -23.25
CA THR A 222 -2.44 9.77 -24.55
C THR A 222 -1.17 10.49 -24.99
N GLU A 223 -1.10 10.96 -26.25
CA GLU A 223 0.04 11.74 -26.74
C GLU A 223 0.31 13.02 -25.90
N GLU A 224 -0.73 13.54 -25.24
CA GLU A 224 -0.64 14.80 -24.48
C GLU A 224 -0.52 14.59 -22.96
N LYS A 225 -0.93 13.43 -22.45
CA LYS A 225 -1.03 13.19 -20.99
C LYS A 225 -0.61 11.77 -20.64
N PRO A 226 0.19 11.60 -19.56
CA PRO A 226 0.50 10.29 -19.03
C PRO A 226 -0.78 9.62 -18.51
N GLU A 227 -0.73 8.30 -18.37
CA GLU A 227 -1.78 7.57 -17.68
C GLU A 227 -1.97 8.08 -16.25
N PHE A 228 -3.18 7.97 -15.76
CA PHE A 228 -3.53 8.46 -14.44
C PHE A 228 -4.63 7.60 -13.79
N MET A 229 -4.42 7.19 -12.54
CA MET A 229 -5.43 6.51 -11.72
C MET A 229 -5.89 7.42 -10.58
N ASN A 230 -7.18 7.69 -10.53
CA ASN A 230 -7.82 8.37 -9.42
C ASN A 230 -8.34 7.35 -8.38
N HIS A 231 -8.48 7.79 -7.14
CA HIS A 231 -9.40 7.12 -6.23
C HIS A 231 -10.83 7.39 -6.68
N GLY A 232 -11.67 6.36 -6.61
CA GLY A 232 -13.10 6.49 -6.84
C GLY A 232 -13.88 5.85 -5.71
N THR A 233 -14.89 6.53 -5.19
CA THR A 233 -15.83 5.96 -4.21
C THR A 233 -17.23 6.25 -4.70
N PHE A 234 -18.05 5.21 -4.79
CA PHE A 234 -19.39 5.29 -5.36
C PHE A 234 -20.38 4.57 -4.45
N ILE A 235 -21.58 5.12 -4.32
CA ILE A 235 -22.70 4.44 -3.68
C ILE A 235 -23.69 4.04 -4.78
N ILE A 236 -23.98 2.74 -4.84
CA ILE A 236 -24.97 2.14 -5.72
C ILE A 236 -26.19 1.81 -4.87
N ASP A 237 -27.35 2.27 -5.25
CA ASP A 237 -28.58 1.96 -4.54
C ASP A 237 -29.13 0.55 -4.87
N ARG A 238 -30.22 0.17 -4.19
CA ARG A 238 -30.90 -1.12 -4.39
C ARG A 238 -31.47 -1.31 -5.80
N SER A 239 -31.61 -0.24 -6.58
CA SER A 239 -32.04 -0.30 -7.99
C SER A 239 -30.89 -0.49 -8.96
N GLY A 240 -29.62 -0.47 -8.47
CA GLY A 240 -28.42 -0.57 -9.28
C GLY A 240 -27.99 0.77 -9.90
N GLN A 241 -28.49 1.90 -9.39
CA GLN A 241 -28.10 3.24 -9.85
C GLN A 241 -27.01 3.84 -8.97
N VAL A 242 -26.08 4.55 -9.57
CA VAL A 242 -25.08 5.34 -8.85
C VAL A 242 -25.76 6.59 -8.31
N VAL A 243 -25.96 6.67 -7.00
CA VAL A 243 -26.64 7.79 -6.34
C VAL A 243 -25.68 8.80 -5.71
N TRP A 244 -24.42 8.42 -5.54
CA TRP A 244 -23.38 9.29 -5.02
C TRP A 244 -22.01 8.84 -5.56
N GLY A 245 -21.09 9.79 -5.77
CA GLY A 245 -19.73 9.46 -6.17
C GLY A 245 -18.75 10.59 -5.92
N SER A 246 -17.52 10.18 -5.62
CA SER A 246 -16.34 11.05 -5.46
C SER A 246 -15.17 10.45 -6.21
N ILE A 247 -14.53 11.24 -7.07
CA ILE A 247 -13.34 10.86 -7.82
C ILE A 247 -12.25 11.90 -7.54
N GLY A 248 -11.05 11.46 -7.17
CA GLY A 248 -9.97 12.38 -6.87
C GLY A 248 -8.63 11.72 -6.65
N LYS A 249 -7.59 12.54 -6.47
CA LYS A 249 -6.23 12.07 -6.22
C LYS A 249 -6.07 11.44 -4.83
N GLU A 250 -6.90 11.84 -3.89
CA GLU A 250 -6.88 11.36 -2.51
C GLU A 250 -8.08 10.45 -2.24
N PRO A 251 -7.91 9.46 -1.34
CA PRO A 251 -9.00 8.58 -0.95
C PRO A 251 -10.09 9.33 -0.19
N PHE A 252 -11.33 8.91 -0.36
CA PHE A 252 -12.45 9.44 0.41
C PHE A 252 -12.51 8.78 1.79
N LEU A 253 -12.32 9.56 2.87
CA LEU A 253 -12.19 9.05 4.24
C LEU A 253 -13.36 9.42 5.16
N ASP A 254 -14.37 10.15 4.67
CA ASP A 254 -15.55 10.49 5.44
C ASP A 254 -16.61 9.37 5.36
N ASN A 255 -16.39 8.31 6.16
CA ASN A 255 -17.27 7.16 6.19
C ASN A 255 -18.70 7.52 6.67
N LYS A 256 -18.87 8.59 7.46
CA LYS A 256 -20.19 9.05 7.90
C LYS A 256 -21.06 9.53 6.74
N THR A 257 -20.45 10.11 5.71
CA THR A 257 -21.16 10.48 4.47
C THR A 257 -21.66 9.24 3.71
N LEU A 258 -20.95 8.10 3.82
CA LEU A 258 -21.31 6.87 3.09
C LEU A 258 -22.41 6.04 3.78
N LEU A 259 -22.78 6.37 5.04
CA LEU A 259 -23.87 5.77 5.79
C LEU A 259 -25.20 6.45 5.50
#